data_0eff0520abac9d3bb02b79a2e7ca2525
#
_entry.id   0eff0520abac9d3bb02b79a2e7ca2525
#
_cell.length_a   1.000
_cell.length_b   1.000
_cell.length_c   1.000
_cell.angle_alpha   90.00
_cell.angle_beta   90.00
_cell.angle_gamma   90.00
#
_symmetry.space_group_name_H-M   'P 1'
#
loop_
_entity.id
_entity.type
_entity.pdbx_description
1 polymer ?
#
loop_
_entity_poly.entity_id
_entity_poly.type
_entity_poly.pdbx_seq_one_letter_code
_entity_poly.pdbx_strand_id
1 'polypeptide(L)'
;AYPRVIDFARMGAIAKEVGAYLLADIAHIAGLVAAGIHPSPVEHADFVTTTTHKTLRGPRGGLVLCRAEYAKAIDSQTFPGIQGGPLMHVIAAKAVCFAEALEPDFKIYQNQVVTNAKTLAEGMVNNGFRLVSGGTENHLMLVDVGARDMTGKACQHALDEAGITVNKNTIPFETRSPFQASGIRIGTPAVTTRGMKERDMVLIADMICE
;
A
#
# COMPACT_ATOMS: atom_id res chain seq x y z
N ALA A 1 -4.44 2.09 -4.77
CA ALA A 1 -3.00 1.98 -4.52
C ALA A 1 -2.23 2.76 -5.58
N TYR A 2 -1.29 3.60 -5.17
CA TYR A 2 -0.51 4.47 -6.05
C TYR A 2 0.99 4.20 -5.83
N PRO A 3 1.79 3.92 -6.88
CA PRO A 3 3.16 3.44 -6.71
C PRO A 3 4.20 4.56 -6.50
N ARG A 4 3.79 5.82 -6.49
CA ARG A 4 4.68 6.97 -6.31
C ARG A 4 4.49 7.65 -4.96
N VAL A 5 5.45 8.49 -4.58
CA VAL A 5 5.36 9.34 -3.39
C VAL A 5 4.24 10.36 -3.55
N ILE A 6 3.51 10.61 -2.48
CA ILE A 6 2.44 11.62 -2.41
C ILE A 6 2.98 12.84 -1.65
N ASP A 7 2.86 14.01 -2.28
CA ASP A 7 3.21 15.29 -1.67
C ASP A 7 2.06 15.80 -0.80
N PHE A 8 2.02 15.34 0.44
CA PHE A 8 0.98 15.73 1.39
C PHE A 8 1.06 17.22 1.79
N ALA A 9 2.25 17.81 1.77
CA ALA A 9 2.42 19.23 2.09
C ALA A 9 1.72 20.10 1.04
N ARG A 10 1.91 19.80 -0.24
CA ARG A 10 1.24 20.48 -1.35
C ARG A 10 -0.26 20.25 -1.34
N MET A 11 -0.71 19.01 -1.08
CA MET A 11 -2.14 18.70 -0.96
C MET A 11 -2.80 19.46 0.19
N GLY A 12 -2.15 19.55 1.34
CA GLY A 12 -2.62 20.32 2.48
C GLY A 12 -2.70 21.82 2.20
N ALA A 13 -1.71 22.37 1.49
CA ALA A 13 -1.73 23.78 1.08
C ALA A 13 -2.91 24.08 0.14
N ILE A 14 -3.17 23.22 -0.84
CA ILE A 14 -4.31 23.35 -1.76
C ILE A 14 -5.65 23.25 -1.00
N ALA A 15 -5.79 22.26 -0.12
CA ALA A 15 -7.01 22.10 0.68
C ALA A 15 -7.31 23.35 1.51
N LYS A 16 -6.28 23.91 2.15
CA LYS A 16 -6.39 25.15 2.93
C LYS A 16 -6.77 26.35 2.07
N GLU A 17 -6.20 26.49 0.88
CA GLU A 17 -6.49 27.57 -0.06
C GLU A 17 -7.97 27.61 -0.48
N VAL A 18 -8.56 26.45 -0.69
CA VAL A 18 -9.97 26.33 -1.10
C VAL A 18 -10.95 26.14 0.08
N GLY A 19 -10.46 26.18 1.32
CA GLY A 19 -11.30 26.02 2.53
C GLY A 19 -11.86 24.60 2.69
N ALA A 20 -11.18 23.58 2.16
CA ALA A 20 -11.59 22.19 2.26
C ALA A 20 -10.79 21.43 3.35
N TYR A 21 -11.38 20.36 3.87
CA TYR A 21 -10.66 19.40 4.71
C TYR A 21 -9.80 18.46 3.84
N LEU A 22 -8.61 18.11 4.35
CA LEU A 22 -7.80 17.05 3.79
C LEU A 22 -7.91 15.78 4.63
N LEU A 23 -8.44 14.72 4.03
CA LEU A 23 -8.37 13.36 4.57
C LEU A 23 -7.33 12.57 3.78
N ALA A 24 -6.33 12.05 4.47
CA ALA A 24 -5.29 11.21 3.88
C ALA A 24 -5.46 9.75 4.33
N ASP A 25 -5.83 8.86 3.40
CA ASP A 25 -5.83 7.42 3.65
C ASP A 25 -4.47 6.84 3.29
N ILE A 26 -3.70 6.46 4.32
CA ILE A 26 -2.37 5.88 4.18
C ILE A 26 -2.34 4.36 4.38
N ALA A 27 -3.49 3.70 4.29
CA ALA A 27 -3.62 2.27 4.59
C ALA A 27 -2.55 1.39 3.92
N HIS A 28 -2.17 1.70 2.68
CA HIS A 28 -1.13 0.96 1.98
C HIS A 28 0.30 1.30 2.41
N ILE A 29 0.55 2.53 2.80
CA ILE A 29 1.91 3.06 3.05
C ILE A 29 2.21 3.35 4.52
N ALA A 30 1.28 3.05 5.44
CA ALA A 30 1.43 3.40 6.85
C ALA A 30 2.72 2.87 7.49
N GLY A 31 3.16 1.67 7.13
CA GLY A 31 4.45 1.13 7.59
C GLY A 31 5.65 1.91 7.07
N LEU A 32 5.60 2.37 5.81
CA LEU A 32 6.64 3.21 5.21
C LEU A 32 6.68 4.61 5.86
N VAL A 33 5.50 5.16 6.19
CA VAL A 33 5.38 6.43 6.92
C VAL A 33 5.94 6.29 8.34
N ALA A 34 5.56 5.24 9.06
CA ALA A 34 6.06 4.97 10.41
C ALA A 34 7.60 4.79 10.44
N ALA A 35 8.18 4.16 9.41
CA ALA A 35 9.62 3.98 9.26
C ALA A 35 10.36 5.25 8.75
N GLY A 36 9.64 6.33 8.42
CA GLY A 36 10.23 7.56 7.87
C GLY A 36 10.77 7.43 6.44
N ILE A 37 10.28 6.44 5.68
CA ILE A 37 10.67 6.17 4.28
C ILE A 37 9.75 6.90 3.30
N HIS A 38 8.49 7.10 3.67
CA HIS A 38 7.51 7.90 2.93
C HIS A 38 7.13 9.15 3.75
N PRO A 39 6.91 10.32 3.13
CA PRO A 39 6.45 11.51 3.84
C PRO A 39 5.17 11.24 4.64
N SER A 40 5.08 11.86 5.82
CA SER A 40 3.92 11.74 6.71
C SER A 40 2.86 12.79 6.36
N PRO A 41 1.57 12.43 6.31
CA PRO A 41 0.49 13.39 6.15
C PRO A 41 0.08 14.09 7.47
N VAL A 42 0.55 13.62 8.63
CA VAL A 42 0.00 13.99 9.95
C VAL A 42 0.04 15.49 10.19
N GLU A 43 1.08 16.19 9.74
CA GLU A 43 1.17 17.66 9.91
C GLU A 43 0.34 18.44 8.89
N HIS A 44 -0.10 17.81 7.81
CA HIS A 44 -0.71 18.46 6.65
C HIS A 44 -2.20 18.15 6.49
N ALA A 45 -2.67 17.03 7.02
CA ALA A 45 -4.05 16.58 6.92
C ALA A 45 -4.86 16.89 8.18
N ASP A 46 -6.17 17.06 8.03
CA ASP A 46 -7.11 17.18 9.15
C ASP A 46 -7.46 15.82 9.72
N PHE A 47 -7.53 14.82 8.85
CA PHE A 47 -7.82 13.43 9.18
C PHE A 47 -6.85 12.50 8.46
N VAL A 48 -6.35 11.50 9.17
CA VAL A 48 -5.53 10.43 8.59
C VAL A 48 -6.17 9.10 8.94
N THR A 49 -6.47 8.30 7.95
CA THR A 49 -7.00 6.94 8.13
C THR A 49 -5.97 5.91 7.69
N THR A 50 -5.95 4.78 8.35
CA THR A 50 -5.12 3.65 7.96
C THR A 50 -5.69 2.32 8.41
N THR A 51 -5.22 1.25 7.79
CA THR A 51 -5.34 -0.11 8.31
C THR A 51 -4.07 -0.49 9.05
N THR A 52 -4.17 -1.44 9.98
CA THR A 52 -3.02 -1.97 10.71
C THR A 52 -2.40 -3.23 10.08
N HIS A 53 -3.09 -3.88 9.15
CA HIS A 53 -2.77 -5.20 8.61
C HIS A 53 -2.10 -5.21 7.23
N LYS A 54 -1.60 -4.08 6.73
CA LYS A 54 -0.84 -3.99 5.47
C LYS A 54 0.65 -3.76 5.77
N THR A 55 1.24 -2.68 5.31
CA THR A 55 2.66 -2.40 5.54
C THR A 55 3.03 -2.22 7.01
N LEU A 56 2.09 -1.88 7.90
CA LEU A 56 2.31 -1.89 9.36
C LEU A 56 2.51 -3.30 9.93
N ARG A 57 2.08 -4.36 9.22
CA ARG A 57 2.29 -5.76 9.59
C ARG A 57 1.61 -6.18 10.90
N GLY A 58 0.51 -5.52 11.25
CA GLY A 58 -0.27 -5.75 12.46
C GLY A 58 -1.55 -6.57 12.25
N PRO A 59 -2.42 -6.61 13.25
CA PRO A 59 -3.70 -7.31 13.18
C PRO A 59 -4.65 -6.61 12.20
N ARG A 60 -5.66 -7.33 11.74
CA ARG A 60 -6.74 -6.76 10.94
C ARG A 60 -7.52 -5.73 11.77
N GLY A 61 -7.50 -4.49 11.33
CA GLY A 61 -8.15 -3.37 12.01
C GLY A 61 -7.88 -2.05 11.30
N GLY A 62 -8.46 -0.98 11.82
CA GLY A 62 -8.31 0.38 11.37
C GLY A 62 -7.84 1.31 12.48
N LEU A 63 -7.39 2.50 12.07
CA LEU A 63 -6.97 3.59 12.94
C LEU A 63 -7.35 4.91 12.28
N VAL A 64 -7.80 5.85 13.07
CA VAL A 64 -8.03 7.24 12.65
C VAL A 64 -7.21 8.16 13.53
N LEU A 65 -6.48 9.07 12.90
CA LEU A 65 -5.83 10.20 13.56
C LEU A 65 -6.52 11.47 13.06
N CYS A 66 -6.67 12.47 13.92
CA CYS A 66 -7.27 13.76 13.55
C CYS A 66 -6.65 14.90 14.34
N ARG A 67 -6.92 16.14 13.92
CA ARG A 67 -6.65 17.32 14.72
C ARG A 67 -7.45 17.26 16.03
N ALA A 68 -6.88 17.78 17.12
CA ALA A 68 -7.49 17.71 18.46
C ALA A 68 -8.92 18.30 18.52
N GLU A 69 -9.18 19.32 17.73
CA GLU A 69 -10.51 19.97 17.64
C GLU A 69 -11.61 19.04 17.13
N TYR A 70 -11.28 18.00 16.34
CA TYR A 70 -12.22 17.02 15.79
C TYR A 70 -12.33 15.75 16.63
N ALA A 71 -11.46 15.54 17.62
CA ALA A 71 -11.37 14.30 18.38
C ALA A 71 -12.71 13.90 18.99
N LYS A 72 -13.40 14.82 19.69
CA LYS A 72 -14.70 14.55 20.31
C LYS A 72 -15.77 14.10 19.29
N ALA A 73 -15.78 14.70 18.10
CA ALA A 73 -16.73 14.34 17.05
C ALA A 73 -16.43 12.95 16.51
N ILE A 74 -15.15 12.64 16.23
CA ILE A 74 -14.73 11.31 15.75
C ILE A 74 -15.03 10.25 16.80
N ASP A 75 -14.71 10.47 18.07
CA ASP A 75 -15.00 9.52 19.15
C ASP A 75 -16.49 9.21 19.26
N SER A 76 -17.34 10.23 19.27
CA SER A 76 -18.79 10.04 19.40
C SER A 76 -19.42 9.35 18.17
N GLN A 77 -18.90 9.61 16.99
CA GLN A 77 -19.34 8.92 15.76
C GLN A 77 -18.80 7.46 15.69
N THR A 78 -17.64 7.22 16.27
CA THR A 78 -17.10 5.86 16.37
C THR A 78 -17.90 5.06 17.38
N PHE A 79 -18.05 5.54 18.61
CA PHE A 79 -18.84 4.89 19.67
C PHE A 79 -19.63 5.94 20.44
N PRO A 80 -20.95 5.79 20.61
CA PRO A 80 -21.79 4.68 20.12
C PRO A 80 -22.35 4.87 18.69
N GLY A 81 -21.79 5.81 17.89
CA GLY A 81 -22.36 6.18 16.59
C GLY A 81 -22.53 4.99 15.63
N ILE A 82 -21.41 4.42 15.18
CA ILE A 82 -21.41 3.34 14.17
C ILE A 82 -20.82 2.02 14.65
N GLN A 83 -20.11 2.00 15.79
CA GLN A 83 -19.50 0.81 16.38
C GLN A 83 -20.03 0.54 17.78
N GLY A 84 -19.83 -0.70 18.25
CA GLY A 84 -20.10 -1.14 19.61
C GLY A 84 -18.82 -1.46 20.37
N GLY A 85 -18.89 -2.40 21.31
CA GLY A 85 -17.74 -2.83 22.10
C GLY A 85 -16.60 -3.33 21.23
N PRO A 86 -15.36 -2.85 21.44
CA PRO A 86 -14.22 -3.21 20.60
C PRO A 86 -13.72 -4.63 20.91
N LEU A 87 -13.06 -5.24 19.93
CA LEU A 87 -12.36 -6.52 20.09
C LEU A 87 -11.03 -6.28 20.83
N MET A 88 -11.00 -6.53 22.13
CA MET A 88 -9.86 -6.20 22.98
C MET A 88 -8.59 -6.98 22.61
N HIS A 89 -8.69 -8.21 22.10
CA HIS A 89 -7.53 -8.95 21.59
C HIS A 89 -6.92 -8.26 20.34
N VAL A 90 -7.73 -7.62 19.50
CA VAL A 90 -7.22 -6.81 18.37
C VAL A 90 -6.52 -5.55 18.88
N ILE A 91 -7.06 -4.89 19.90
CA ILE A 91 -6.41 -3.71 20.53
C ILE A 91 -5.06 -4.09 21.13
N ALA A 92 -5.00 -5.20 21.88
CA ALA A 92 -3.73 -5.72 22.41
C ALA A 92 -2.72 -6.04 21.30
N ALA A 93 -3.16 -6.69 20.22
CA ALA A 93 -2.31 -6.97 19.06
C ALA A 93 -1.84 -5.70 18.35
N LYS A 94 -2.66 -4.63 18.29
CA LYS A 94 -2.22 -3.32 17.78
C LYS A 94 -1.12 -2.73 18.65
N ALA A 95 -1.21 -2.83 19.98
CA ALA A 95 -0.17 -2.33 20.89
C ALA A 95 1.18 -3.02 20.62
N VAL A 96 1.18 -4.35 20.43
CA VAL A 96 2.39 -5.11 20.05
C VAL A 96 2.91 -4.65 18.68
N CYS A 97 2.04 -4.55 17.69
CA CYS A 97 2.40 -4.07 16.35
C CYS A 97 3.07 -2.69 16.38
N PHE A 98 2.55 -1.77 17.18
CA PHE A 98 3.11 -0.41 17.28
C PHE A 98 4.43 -0.40 18.05
N ALA A 99 4.59 -1.26 19.06
CA ALA A 99 5.86 -1.44 19.75
C ALA A 99 6.93 -1.98 18.77
N GLU A 100 6.62 -3.00 17.98
CA GLU A 100 7.52 -3.52 16.94
C GLU A 100 7.86 -2.45 15.88
N ALA A 101 6.88 -1.60 15.50
CA ALA A 101 7.10 -0.54 14.52
C ALA A 101 8.04 0.59 15.01
N LEU A 102 8.25 0.72 16.32
CA LEU A 102 9.20 1.64 16.93
C LEU A 102 10.64 1.09 16.96
N GLU A 103 10.82 -0.22 16.78
CA GLU A 103 12.13 -0.83 16.80
C GLU A 103 12.95 -0.54 15.53
N PRO A 104 14.29 -0.42 15.65
CA PRO A 104 15.17 -0.19 14.49
C PRO A 104 15.02 -1.24 13.38
N ASP A 105 14.75 -2.48 13.72
CA ASP A 105 14.57 -3.59 12.79
C ASP A 105 13.38 -3.38 11.87
N PHE A 106 12.34 -2.70 12.32
CA PHE A 106 11.21 -2.35 11.48
C PHE A 106 11.60 -1.41 10.34
N LYS A 107 12.48 -0.46 10.60
CA LYS A 107 13.00 0.44 9.56
C LYS A 107 13.87 -0.32 8.55
N ILE A 108 14.67 -1.26 9.01
CA ILE A 108 15.50 -2.14 8.16
C ILE A 108 14.57 -2.96 7.25
N TYR A 109 13.52 -3.56 7.82
CA TYR A 109 12.51 -4.31 7.08
C TYR A 109 11.81 -3.46 6.00
N GLN A 110 11.34 -2.26 6.35
CA GLN A 110 10.65 -1.39 5.39
C GLN A 110 11.56 -0.90 4.26
N ASN A 111 12.83 -0.64 4.53
CA ASN A 111 13.82 -0.35 3.49
C ASN A 111 13.99 -1.54 2.53
N GLN A 112 14.06 -2.77 3.07
CA GLN A 112 14.15 -3.98 2.23
C GLN A 112 12.89 -4.15 1.38
N VAL A 113 11.71 -3.84 1.91
CA VAL A 113 10.45 -3.86 1.14
C VAL A 113 10.54 -2.96 -0.08
N VAL A 114 11.02 -1.73 0.07
CA VAL A 114 11.14 -0.77 -1.04
C VAL A 114 12.25 -1.18 -2.01
N THR A 115 13.39 -1.67 -1.51
CA THR A 115 14.48 -2.18 -2.34
C THR A 115 14.01 -3.35 -3.19
N ASN A 116 13.33 -4.32 -2.60
CA ASN A 116 12.73 -5.45 -3.30
C ASN A 116 11.72 -4.99 -4.37
N ALA A 117 10.88 -3.99 -4.06
CA ALA A 117 9.92 -3.48 -5.03
C ALA A 117 10.60 -2.83 -6.23
N LYS A 118 11.68 -2.07 -6.02
CA LYS A 118 12.46 -1.47 -7.11
C LYS A 118 13.11 -2.52 -7.99
N THR A 119 13.78 -3.52 -7.39
CA THR A 119 14.41 -4.62 -8.13
C THR A 119 13.39 -5.42 -8.94
N LEU A 120 12.23 -5.74 -8.32
CA LEU A 120 11.16 -6.43 -9.04
C LEU A 120 10.62 -5.59 -10.20
N ALA A 121 10.44 -4.28 -10.01
CA ALA A 121 9.99 -3.37 -11.05
C ALA A 121 10.98 -3.31 -12.23
N GLU A 122 12.27 -3.23 -11.95
CA GLU A 122 13.33 -3.27 -12.97
C GLU A 122 13.31 -4.61 -13.74
N GLY A 123 13.17 -5.73 -13.03
CA GLY A 123 13.02 -7.06 -13.65
C GLY A 123 11.81 -7.14 -14.58
N MET A 124 10.65 -6.62 -14.14
CA MET A 124 9.44 -6.56 -14.97
C MET A 124 9.66 -5.73 -16.25
N VAL A 125 10.33 -4.57 -16.14
CA VAL A 125 10.65 -3.72 -17.30
C VAL A 125 11.61 -4.43 -18.25
N ASN A 126 12.66 -5.08 -17.73
CA ASN A 126 13.63 -5.83 -18.51
C ASN A 126 12.96 -6.99 -19.27
N ASN A 127 11.93 -7.59 -18.68
CA ASN A 127 11.08 -8.62 -19.31
C ASN A 127 10.01 -8.01 -20.25
N GLY A 128 10.08 -6.71 -20.55
CA GLY A 128 9.25 -6.02 -21.53
C GLY A 128 7.84 -5.67 -21.06
N PHE A 129 7.57 -5.65 -19.75
CA PHE A 129 6.31 -5.17 -19.21
C PHE A 129 6.30 -3.65 -19.07
N ARG A 130 5.17 -3.03 -19.34
CA ARG A 130 4.92 -1.62 -19.06
C ARG A 130 4.45 -1.45 -17.61
N LEU A 131 5.13 -0.62 -16.84
CA LEU A 131 4.69 -0.25 -15.50
C LEU A 131 3.93 1.08 -15.54
N VAL A 132 2.79 1.13 -14.86
CA VAL A 132 2.05 2.38 -14.64
C VAL A 132 2.94 3.35 -13.89
N SER A 133 2.97 4.62 -14.30
CA SER A 133 3.88 5.67 -13.82
C SER A 133 5.38 5.39 -14.01
N GLY A 134 5.75 4.38 -14.83
CA GLY A 134 7.15 4.07 -15.16
C GLY A 134 7.95 3.40 -14.03
N GLY A 135 7.30 2.88 -12.97
CA GLY A 135 8.00 2.19 -11.88
C GLY A 135 7.35 2.37 -10.52
N THR A 136 8.13 2.23 -9.45
CA THR A 136 7.66 2.38 -8.07
C THR A 136 8.65 3.12 -7.18
N GLU A 137 8.12 3.83 -6.18
CA GLU A 137 8.86 4.48 -5.09
C GLU A 137 8.43 3.94 -3.72
N ASN A 138 7.57 2.91 -3.69
CA ASN A 138 7.07 2.31 -2.46
C ASN A 138 7.08 0.78 -2.53
N HIS A 139 6.13 0.11 -1.92
CA HIS A 139 6.06 -1.34 -1.73
C HIS A 139 5.31 -2.09 -2.83
N LEU A 140 4.74 -1.42 -3.81
CA LEU A 140 3.91 -2.03 -4.86
C LEU A 140 4.14 -1.38 -6.23
N MET A 141 3.70 -2.07 -7.26
CA MET A 141 3.64 -1.57 -8.63
C MET A 141 2.37 -2.02 -9.32
N LEU A 142 1.98 -1.29 -10.35
CA LEU A 142 0.91 -1.67 -11.28
C LEU A 142 1.54 -2.01 -12.62
N VAL A 143 1.29 -3.22 -13.10
CA VAL A 143 1.79 -3.75 -14.37
C VAL A 143 0.65 -3.73 -15.38
N ASP A 144 0.87 -3.11 -16.53
CA ASP A 144 -0.06 -3.13 -17.64
C ASP A 144 0.14 -4.41 -18.45
N VAL A 145 -0.75 -5.37 -18.26
CA VAL A 145 -0.79 -6.62 -19.07
C VAL A 145 -1.66 -6.47 -20.30
N GLY A 146 -2.48 -5.42 -20.37
CA GLY A 146 -3.28 -5.08 -21.54
C GLY A 146 -2.43 -4.75 -22.76
N ALA A 147 -1.24 -4.19 -22.57
CA ALA A 147 -0.27 -3.95 -23.64
C ALA A 147 0.25 -5.26 -24.31
N ARG A 148 -0.02 -6.42 -23.71
CA ARG A 148 0.27 -7.76 -24.25
C ARG A 148 -0.99 -8.54 -24.61
N ASP A 149 -2.09 -7.85 -24.87
CA ASP A 149 -3.40 -8.43 -25.20
C ASP A 149 -4.00 -9.35 -24.13
N MET A 150 -3.47 -9.31 -22.89
CA MET A 150 -3.99 -10.06 -21.75
C MET A 150 -4.97 -9.23 -20.92
N THR A 151 -5.89 -9.90 -20.20
CA THR A 151 -6.67 -9.26 -19.16
C THR A 151 -6.02 -9.46 -17.79
N GLY A 152 -6.18 -8.49 -16.89
CA GLY A 152 -5.72 -8.65 -15.52
C GLY A 152 -6.31 -9.89 -14.83
N LYS A 153 -7.57 -10.24 -15.17
CA LYS A 153 -8.21 -11.46 -14.68
C LYS A 153 -7.52 -12.74 -15.14
N ALA A 154 -7.21 -12.85 -16.44
CA ALA A 154 -6.54 -14.03 -16.98
C ALA A 154 -5.13 -14.18 -16.38
N CYS A 155 -4.38 -13.07 -16.33
CA CYS A 155 -3.05 -13.05 -15.74
C CYS A 155 -3.08 -13.42 -14.24
N GLN A 156 -4.04 -12.88 -13.47
CA GLN A 156 -4.21 -13.25 -12.05
C GLN A 156 -4.45 -14.75 -11.89
N HIS A 157 -5.31 -15.36 -12.72
CA HIS A 157 -5.60 -16.80 -12.65
C HIS A 157 -4.38 -17.66 -12.99
N ALA A 158 -3.68 -17.36 -14.07
CA ALA A 158 -2.48 -18.11 -14.46
C ALA A 158 -1.39 -18.06 -13.39
N LEU A 159 -1.14 -16.86 -12.82
CA LEU A 159 -0.17 -16.71 -11.75
C LEU A 159 -0.61 -17.40 -10.44
N ASP A 160 -1.90 -17.41 -10.13
CA ASP A 160 -2.42 -18.10 -8.94
C ASP A 160 -2.23 -19.63 -9.07
N GLU A 161 -2.45 -20.21 -10.26
CA GLU A 161 -2.15 -21.61 -10.57
C GLU A 161 -0.65 -21.93 -10.44
N ALA A 162 0.23 -20.97 -10.74
CA ALA A 162 1.67 -21.07 -10.54
C ALA A 162 2.11 -20.80 -9.09
N GLY A 163 1.17 -20.51 -8.16
CA GLY A 163 1.47 -20.18 -6.76
C GLY A 163 1.96 -18.74 -6.54
N ILE A 164 1.79 -17.85 -7.51
CA ILE A 164 2.15 -16.43 -7.43
C ILE A 164 0.88 -15.59 -7.24
N THR A 165 0.61 -15.15 -6.03
CA THR A 165 -0.59 -14.38 -5.71
C THR A 165 -0.44 -12.91 -6.11
N VAL A 166 -1.29 -12.45 -7.03
CA VAL A 166 -1.42 -11.05 -7.45
C VAL A 166 -2.90 -10.64 -7.48
N ASN A 167 -3.17 -9.36 -7.68
CA ASN A 167 -4.53 -8.87 -7.87
C ASN A 167 -4.68 -8.25 -9.26
N LYS A 168 -5.75 -8.63 -10.00
CA LYS A 168 -6.17 -7.80 -11.14
C LYS A 168 -6.45 -6.38 -10.66
N ASN A 169 -6.10 -5.41 -11.46
CA ASN A 169 -6.26 -3.99 -11.13
C ASN A 169 -6.54 -3.17 -12.39
N THR A 170 -7.46 -2.23 -12.29
CA THR A 170 -7.62 -1.24 -13.36
C THR A 170 -6.37 -0.35 -13.46
N ILE A 171 -6.09 0.14 -14.65
CA ILE A 171 -4.99 1.08 -14.92
C ILE A 171 -5.57 2.43 -15.35
N PRO A 172 -4.79 3.53 -15.33
CA PRO A 172 -5.24 4.80 -15.87
C PRO A 172 -5.73 4.66 -17.32
N PHE A 173 -6.84 5.33 -17.64
CA PHE A 173 -7.53 5.26 -18.94
C PHE A 173 -8.02 3.85 -19.29
N GLU A 174 -8.45 3.09 -18.30
CA GLU A 174 -8.98 1.74 -18.45
C GLU A 174 -10.18 1.69 -19.41
N THR A 175 -10.11 0.80 -20.39
CA THR A 175 -11.17 0.58 -21.38
C THR A 175 -11.96 -0.70 -21.15
N ARG A 176 -11.46 -1.58 -20.31
CA ARG A 176 -12.11 -2.85 -19.95
C ARG A 176 -12.95 -2.70 -18.69
N SER A 177 -13.94 -3.56 -18.54
CA SER A 177 -14.71 -3.66 -17.30
C SER A 177 -13.79 -3.91 -16.08
N PRO A 178 -14.07 -3.35 -14.89
CA PRO A 178 -13.32 -3.63 -13.66
C PRO A 178 -13.25 -5.11 -13.29
N PHE A 179 -14.19 -5.93 -13.80
CA PHE A 179 -14.19 -7.39 -13.60
C PHE A 179 -13.10 -8.09 -14.43
N GLN A 180 -12.64 -7.48 -15.52
CA GLN A 180 -11.55 -7.98 -16.37
C GLN A 180 -10.24 -7.27 -16.05
N ALA A 181 -10.26 -5.93 -16.03
CA ALA A 181 -9.13 -5.03 -15.86
C ALA A 181 -8.02 -5.25 -16.91
N SER A 182 -7.14 -4.28 -17.07
CA SER A 182 -5.99 -4.36 -18.00
C SER A 182 -4.65 -4.45 -17.26
N GLY A 183 -4.66 -4.45 -15.94
CA GLY A 183 -3.46 -4.53 -15.13
C GLY A 183 -3.51 -5.58 -14.03
N ILE A 184 -2.35 -5.82 -13.46
CA ILE A 184 -2.17 -6.52 -12.19
C ILE A 184 -1.40 -5.65 -11.21
N ARG A 185 -1.64 -5.85 -9.92
CA ARG A 185 -0.91 -5.21 -8.83
C ARG A 185 -0.04 -6.23 -8.13
N ILE A 186 1.24 -5.91 -8.00
CA ILE A 186 2.24 -6.73 -7.33
C ILE A 186 2.83 -5.92 -6.17
N GLY A 187 3.12 -6.57 -5.04
CA GLY A 187 3.71 -5.94 -3.88
C GLY A 187 4.68 -6.86 -3.14
N THR A 188 5.63 -6.29 -2.43
CA THR A 188 6.75 -7.00 -1.83
C THR A 188 6.74 -7.20 -0.31
N PRO A 189 5.80 -6.65 0.50
CA PRO A 189 5.85 -6.81 1.95
C PRO A 189 5.82 -8.28 2.41
N ALA A 190 4.97 -9.11 1.83
CA ALA A 190 4.82 -10.51 2.22
C ALA A 190 6.08 -11.34 1.93
N VAL A 191 6.65 -11.20 0.75
CA VAL A 191 7.88 -11.91 0.36
C VAL A 191 9.09 -11.41 1.16
N THR A 192 9.16 -10.11 1.47
CA THR A 192 10.20 -9.55 2.34
C THR A 192 10.09 -10.09 3.76
N THR A 193 8.87 -10.22 4.30
CA THR A 193 8.64 -10.86 5.62
C THR A 193 9.11 -12.32 5.64
N ARG A 194 9.05 -13.01 4.49
CA ARG A 194 9.56 -14.39 4.33
C ARG A 194 11.07 -14.48 4.13
N GLY A 195 11.80 -13.35 4.18
CA GLY A 195 13.25 -13.28 4.07
C GLY A 195 13.79 -13.13 2.65
N MET A 196 12.92 -12.98 1.65
CA MET A 196 13.33 -12.80 0.25
C MET A 196 13.97 -11.42 0.05
N LYS A 197 14.98 -11.38 -0.82
CA LYS A 197 15.79 -10.20 -1.14
C LYS A 197 15.87 -9.98 -2.65
N GLU A 198 16.74 -9.09 -3.10
CA GLU A 198 16.85 -8.62 -4.48
C GLU A 198 17.04 -9.76 -5.47
N ARG A 199 17.88 -10.76 -5.15
CA ARG A 199 18.09 -11.93 -6.01
C ARG A 199 16.79 -12.70 -6.27
N ASP A 200 15.98 -12.84 -5.23
CA ASP A 200 14.70 -13.55 -5.34
C ASP A 200 13.70 -12.73 -6.19
N MET A 201 13.80 -11.39 -6.13
CA MET A 201 12.94 -10.49 -6.93
C MET A 201 13.22 -10.61 -8.43
N VAL A 202 14.48 -10.81 -8.82
CA VAL A 202 14.84 -11.10 -10.22
C VAL A 202 14.20 -12.41 -10.69
N LEU A 203 14.34 -13.48 -9.88
CA LEU A 203 13.72 -14.77 -10.20
C LEU A 203 12.18 -14.68 -10.30
N ILE A 204 11.55 -13.94 -9.40
CA ILE A 204 10.09 -13.73 -9.43
C ILE A 204 9.68 -12.97 -10.68
N ALA A 205 10.44 -11.96 -11.11
CA ALA A 205 10.15 -11.23 -12.34
C ALA A 205 10.20 -12.16 -13.58
N ASP A 206 11.19 -13.05 -13.63
CA ASP A 206 11.34 -14.03 -14.71
C ASP A 206 10.17 -15.03 -14.71
N MET A 207 9.83 -15.60 -13.55
CA MET A 207 8.70 -16.51 -13.39
C MET A 207 7.33 -15.88 -13.75
N ILE A 208 7.16 -14.58 -13.52
CA ILE A 208 5.93 -13.88 -13.93
C ILE A 208 5.88 -13.70 -15.44
N CYS A 209 7.04 -13.66 -16.11
CA CYS A 209 7.14 -13.49 -17.56
C CYS A 209 6.88 -14.80 -18.33
N GLU A 210 7.25 -15.93 -17.77
CA GLU A 210 7.00 -17.28 -18.34
C GLU A 210 5.51 -17.63 -18.40
#